data_ded416ec6c82d1100edfd0c0a1df5c1c
#
_entry.id   ded416ec6c82d1100edfd0c0a1df5c1c
#
_cell.length_a   1.000
_cell.length_b   1.000
_cell.length_c   1.000
_cell.angle_alpha   90.00
_cell.angle_beta   90.00
_cell.angle_gamma   90.00
#
_symmetry.space_group_name_H-M   'P 1'
#
loop_
_entity.id
_entity.type
_entity.pdbx_description
1 polymer ?
#
loop_
_entity_poly.entity_id
_entity_poly.type
_entity_poly.pdbx_seq_one_letter_code
_entity_poly.pdbx_strand_id
1 'polypeptide(L)'
;PADCKIPAELLNKMIREFNYWYPFDLRVSGKDLIQNHLTFCLYTHTSVWSDRPDMWPRGMRSNGHLLLNAEKMSKSTGNFKTLNQAIQEYSADAMRFALADAGDTNDDANFEHGTANMAILRLTKELVWIEEVMESLDSMRDEAPTSFMDRVFDNELNIAAAKAKEAFNGYLFRDAMQIGVFQLQIARDLYRYATSDVGMNKRLVLKYIDWSTR
;
A
#
# COMPACT_ATOMS: atom_id res chain seq x y z
N PRO A 1 -28.14 -14.94 -28.73
CA PRO A 1 -28.81 -16.17 -29.07
C PRO A 1 -30.32 -16.00 -28.93
N ALA A 2 -31.10 -16.57 -29.88
CA ALA A 2 -32.55 -16.39 -29.93
C ALA A 2 -33.29 -16.88 -28.65
N ASP A 3 -32.64 -17.70 -27.84
CA ASP A 3 -33.22 -18.32 -26.62
C ASP A 3 -32.69 -17.71 -25.32
N CYS A 4 -32.05 -16.52 -25.34
CA CYS A 4 -31.55 -15.89 -24.14
C CYS A 4 -32.73 -15.32 -23.30
N LYS A 5 -32.94 -15.87 -22.11
CA LYS A 5 -33.99 -15.42 -21.18
C LYS A 5 -33.60 -14.21 -20.36
N ILE A 6 -32.36 -13.70 -20.50
CA ILE A 6 -31.88 -12.53 -19.78
C ILE A 6 -32.39 -11.28 -20.50
N PRO A 7 -32.99 -10.30 -19.82
CA PRO A 7 -33.38 -9.03 -20.42
C PRO A 7 -32.18 -8.34 -21.09
N ALA A 8 -32.38 -7.76 -22.27
CA ALA A 8 -31.30 -7.18 -23.09
C ALA A 8 -30.49 -6.13 -22.32
N GLU A 9 -31.14 -5.29 -21.51
CA GLU A 9 -30.47 -4.29 -20.69
C GLU A 9 -29.51 -4.92 -19.69
N LEU A 10 -29.95 -5.96 -18.99
CA LEU A 10 -29.11 -6.69 -18.03
C LEU A 10 -27.96 -7.40 -18.73
N LEU A 11 -28.23 -8.04 -19.87
CA LEU A 11 -27.19 -8.70 -20.67
C LEU A 11 -26.12 -7.71 -21.13
N ASN A 12 -26.52 -6.53 -21.62
CA ASN A 12 -25.58 -5.49 -22.05
C ASN A 12 -24.74 -4.97 -20.86
N LYS A 13 -25.34 -4.83 -19.67
CA LYS A 13 -24.61 -4.48 -18.45
C LYS A 13 -23.57 -5.55 -18.10
N MET A 14 -23.96 -6.83 -18.13
CA MET A 14 -23.05 -7.96 -17.86
C MET A 14 -21.88 -8.00 -18.85
N ILE A 15 -22.15 -7.80 -20.15
CA ILE A 15 -21.12 -7.76 -21.19
C ILE A 15 -20.15 -6.60 -20.93
N ARG A 16 -20.64 -5.40 -20.59
CA ARG A 16 -19.83 -4.25 -20.29
C ARG A 16 -18.93 -4.51 -19.07
N GLU A 17 -19.49 -5.05 -17.98
CA GLU A 17 -18.73 -5.36 -16.76
C GLU A 17 -17.67 -6.45 -17.07
N PHE A 18 -18.02 -7.49 -17.83
CA PHE A 18 -17.07 -8.51 -18.25
C PHE A 18 -15.92 -7.91 -19.05
N ASN A 19 -16.20 -7.10 -20.06
CA ASN A 19 -15.18 -6.48 -20.91
C ASN A 19 -14.29 -5.47 -20.15
N TYR A 20 -14.79 -4.90 -19.06
CA TYR A 20 -14.02 -4.02 -18.21
C TYR A 20 -13.05 -4.77 -17.28
N TRP A 21 -13.53 -5.85 -16.64
CA TRP A 21 -12.77 -6.58 -15.62
C TRP A 21 -11.92 -7.72 -16.19
N TYR A 22 -12.23 -8.19 -17.37
CA TYR A 22 -11.56 -9.31 -18.01
C TYR A 22 -10.83 -8.87 -19.30
N PRO A 23 -9.57 -9.32 -19.53
CA PRO A 23 -8.77 -10.21 -18.69
C PRO A 23 -8.29 -9.49 -17.43
N PHE A 24 -7.96 -10.24 -16.37
CA PHE A 24 -7.45 -9.64 -15.16
C PHE A 24 -6.04 -9.05 -15.38
N ASP A 25 -5.78 -7.90 -14.77
CA ASP A 25 -4.51 -7.18 -14.89
C ASP A 25 -3.41 -7.82 -14.06
N LEU A 26 -3.73 -8.26 -12.84
CA LEU A 26 -2.76 -8.84 -11.92
C LEU A 26 -3.40 -9.91 -11.01
N ARG A 27 -2.78 -11.08 -10.95
CA ARG A 27 -3.04 -12.12 -9.96
C ARG A 27 -1.92 -12.16 -8.94
N VAL A 28 -2.23 -11.89 -7.68
CA VAL A 28 -1.27 -12.03 -6.57
C VAL A 28 -1.50 -13.38 -5.88
N SER A 29 -0.43 -14.13 -5.61
CA SER A 29 -0.49 -15.45 -5.01
C SER A 29 0.77 -15.78 -4.21
N GLY A 30 0.73 -16.82 -3.37
CA GLY A 30 1.93 -17.36 -2.75
C GLY A 30 2.79 -18.14 -3.75
N LYS A 31 4.10 -18.19 -3.54
CA LYS A 31 5.07 -18.88 -4.41
C LYS A 31 4.83 -20.37 -4.55
N ASP A 32 4.21 -21.00 -3.56
CA ASP A 32 3.84 -22.42 -3.57
C ASP A 32 2.77 -22.77 -4.60
N LEU A 33 2.04 -21.78 -5.12
CA LEU A 33 1.02 -21.97 -6.15
C LEU A 33 1.53 -21.81 -7.60
N ILE A 34 2.80 -21.47 -7.79
CA ILE A 34 3.40 -21.29 -9.14
C ILE A 34 3.34 -22.60 -9.91
N GLN A 35 3.75 -23.72 -9.30
CA GLN A 35 3.87 -25.03 -9.94
C GLN A 35 2.52 -25.69 -10.29
N ASN A 36 1.44 -25.25 -9.70
CA ASN A 36 0.12 -25.86 -9.83
C ASN A 36 -0.94 -24.84 -10.26
N HIS A 37 -1.55 -24.16 -9.32
CA HIS A 37 -2.70 -23.29 -9.56
C HIS A 37 -2.44 -22.19 -10.60
N LEU A 38 -1.32 -21.48 -10.52
CA LEU A 38 -1.02 -20.38 -11.45
C LEU A 38 -0.71 -20.91 -12.86
N THR A 39 0.01 -22.02 -12.95
CA THR A 39 0.28 -22.70 -14.22
C THR A 39 -1.01 -23.18 -14.87
N PHE A 40 -1.88 -23.86 -14.12
CA PHE A 40 -3.17 -24.28 -14.64
C PHE A 40 -4.09 -23.11 -15.00
N CYS A 41 -4.03 -22.02 -14.25
CA CYS A 41 -4.75 -20.79 -14.58
C CYS A 41 -4.34 -20.26 -15.96
N LEU A 42 -3.04 -20.19 -16.26
CA LEU A 42 -2.54 -19.78 -17.58
C LEU A 42 -3.04 -20.73 -18.68
N TYR A 43 -2.86 -22.03 -18.51
CA TYR A 43 -3.33 -23.01 -19.51
C TYR A 43 -4.84 -22.94 -19.73
N THR A 44 -5.63 -22.75 -18.69
CA THR A 44 -7.08 -22.62 -18.81
C THR A 44 -7.46 -21.39 -19.64
N HIS A 45 -6.90 -20.23 -19.32
CA HIS A 45 -7.21 -18.99 -20.05
C HIS A 45 -6.74 -19.04 -21.50
N THR A 46 -5.54 -19.55 -21.76
CA THR A 46 -5.02 -19.69 -23.13
C THR A 46 -5.78 -20.71 -23.94
N SER A 47 -6.30 -21.77 -23.32
CA SER A 47 -7.12 -22.78 -23.98
C SER A 47 -8.53 -22.25 -24.31
N VAL A 48 -9.15 -21.51 -23.39
CA VAL A 48 -10.48 -20.89 -23.62
C VAL A 48 -10.41 -19.81 -24.70
N TRP A 49 -9.32 -19.07 -24.75
CA TRP A 49 -9.11 -17.95 -25.65
C TRP A 49 -7.93 -18.19 -26.60
N SER A 50 -7.88 -19.37 -27.25
CA SER A 50 -6.76 -19.79 -28.12
C SER A 50 -6.42 -18.76 -29.20
N ASP A 51 -7.46 -18.16 -29.80
CA ASP A 51 -7.34 -17.22 -30.93
C ASP A 51 -7.41 -15.74 -30.48
N ARG A 52 -7.46 -15.49 -29.18
CA ARG A 52 -7.63 -14.15 -28.57
C ARG A 52 -6.58 -13.87 -27.51
N PRO A 53 -5.30 -13.63 -27.87
CA PRO A 53 -4.24 -13.32 -26.89
C PRO A 53 -4.52 -12.06 -26.05
N ASP A 54 -5.32 -11.13 -26.55
CA ASP A 54 -5.79 -9.95 -25.84
C ASP A 54 -6.65 -10.29 -24.60
N MET A 55 -7.19 -11.49 -24.53
CA MET A 55 -8.00 -12.02 -23.43
C MET A 55 -7.17 -12.86 -22.42
N TRP A 56 -5.86 -12.99 -22.61
CA TRP A 56 -5.02 -13.73 -21.68
C TRP A 56 -4.68 -12.90 -20.43
N PRO A 57 -4.40 -13.56 -19.28
CA PRO A 57 -3.94 -12.89 -18.08
C PRO A 57 -2.74 -11.97 -18.33
N ARG A 58 -2.79 -10.74 -17.81
CA ARG A 58 -1.76 -9.72 -18.09
C ARG A 58 -0.55 -9.82 -17.19
N GLY A 59 -0.75 -10.25 -15.94
CA GLY A 59 0.34 -10.34 -14.98
C GLY A 59 0.04 -11.28 -13.83
N MET A 60 1.10 -11.88 -13.30
CA MET A 60 1.08 -12.67 -12.07
C MET A 60 2.24 -12.24 -11.18
N ARG A 61 1.95 -12.08 -9.90
CA ARG A 61 2.94 -11.78 -8.88
C ARG A 61 2.88 -12.85 -7.81
N SER A 62 4.02 -13.39 -7.42
CA SER A 62 4.12 -14.29 -6.27
C SER A 62 4.87 -13.63 -5.12
N ASN A 63 4.49 -13.96 -3.90
CA ASN A 63 5.17 -13.59 -2.66
C ASN A 63 5.60 -14.83 -1.89
N GLY A 64 6.55 -14.65 -0.98
CA GLY A 64 7.00 -15.68 -0.05
C GLY A 64 5.92 -16.11 0.95
N HIS A 65 6.24 -17.11 1.77
CA HIS A 65 5.38 -17.51 2.88
C HIS A 65 5.45 -16.46 4.00
N LEU A 66 4.37 -16.36 4.76
CA LEU A 66 4.36 -15.53 5.95
C LEU A 66 4.84 -16.36 7.14
N LEU A 67 5.92 -15.91 7.77
CA LEU A 67 6.38 -16.40 9.06
C LEU A 67 5.72 -15.59 10.17
N LEU A 68 5.58 -16.21 11.34
CA LEU A 68 5.12 -15.57 12.57
C LEU A 68 6.21 -15.70 13.61
N ASN A 69 6.83 -14.57 14.01
CA ASN A 69 7.98 -14.52 14.92
C ASN A 69 9.12 -15.46 14.49
N ALA A 70 9.52 -15.38 13.23
CA ALA A 70 10.56 -16.19 12.59
C ALA A 70 10.27 -17.69 12.47
N GLU A 71 9.05 -18.11 12.77
CA GLU A 71 8.64 -19.50 12.64
C GLU A 71 7.54 -19.69 11.61
N LYS A 72 7.53 -20.84 10.95
CA LYS A 72 6.46 -21.18 9.99
C LYS A 72 5.12 -21.27 10.73
N MET A 73 4.11 -20.60 10.15
CA MET A 73 2.74 -20.69 10.65
C MET A 73 2.22 -22.12 10.54
N SER A 74 1.76 -22.69 11.66
CA SER A 74 1.22 -24.05 11.73
C SER A 74 0.12 -24.18 12.78
N LYS A 75 -1.02 -24.73 12.36
CA LYS A 75 -2.13 -25.01 13.27
C LYS A 75 -1.78 -26.09 14.31
N SER A 76 -0.98 -27.09 13.92
CA SER A 76 -0.60 -28.20 14.80
C SER A 76 0.31 -27.78 15.96
N THR A 77 1.12 -26.74 15.77
CA THR A 77 2.00 -26.19 16.81
C THR A 77 1.37 -25.03 17.58
N GLY A 78 0.19 -24.57 17.18
CA GLY A 78 -0.46 -23.38 17.75
C GLY A 78 0.17 -22.05 17.27
N ASN A 79 1.25 -22.07 16.50
CA ASN A 79 1.87 -20.87 15.96
C ASN A 79 1.11 -20.40 14.72
N PHE A 80 -0.09 -19.88 14.92
CA PHE A 80 -0.85 -19.25 13.85
C PHE A 80 -1.81 -18.19 14.42
N LYS A 81 -2.18 -17.25 13.57
CA LYS A 81 -3.20 -16.24 13.90
C LYS A 81 -4.17 -16.14 12.75
N THR A 82 -5.47 -16.15 13.06
CA THR A 82 -6.49 -15.88 12.04
C THR A 82 -6.51 -14.39 11.70
N LEU A 83 -7.00 -14.05 10.51
CA LEU A 83 -7.15 -12.65 10.10
C LEU A 83 -8.00 -11.84 11.09
N ASN A 84 -9.11 -12.41 11.57
CA ASN A 84 -9.97 -11.73 12.55
C ASN A 84 -9.25 -11.46 13.88
N GLN A 85 -8.50 -12.43 14.40
CA GLN A 85 -7.69 -12.24 15.61
C GLN A 85 -6.63 -11.15 15.42
N ALA A 86 -5.95 -11.15 14.27
CA ALA A 86 -4.93 -10.17 13.96
C ALA A 86 -5.52 -8.74 13.85
N ILE A 87 -6.67 -8.59 13.20
CA ILE A 87 -7.35 -7.30 13.08
C ILE A 87 -7.86 -6.80 14.44
N GLN A 88 -8.40 -7.70 15.27
CA GLN A 88 -8.86 -7.34 16.61
C GLN A 88 -7.71 -6.89 17.53
N GLU A 89 -6.53 -7.50 17.38
CA GLU A 89 -5.37 -7.24 18.23
C GLU A 89 -4.58 -5.99 17.77
N TYR A 90 -4.39 -5.81 16.45
CA TYR A 90 -3.51 -4.78 15.90
C TYR A 90 -4.20 -3.72 15.03
N SER A 91 -5.48 -3.85 14.73
CA SER A 91 -6.22 -3.14 13.69
C SER A 91 -5.83 -3.55 12.25
N ALA A 92 -6.68 -3.23 11.30
CA ALA A 92 -6.42 -3.50 9.89
C ALA A 92 -5.25 -2.66 9.36
N ASP A 93 -5.16 -1.41 9.78
CA ASP A 93 -4.14 -0.47 9.30
C ASP A 93 -2.74 -0.86 9.78
N ALA A 94 -2.59 -1.15 11.07
CA ALA A 94 -1.31 -1.58 11.64
C ALA A 94 -0.86 -2.92 11.08
N MET A 95 -1.80 -3.86 10.82
CA MET A 95 -1.49 -5.13 10.16
C MET A 95 -0.96 -4.92 8.75
N ARG A 96 -1.62 -4.10 7.94
CA ARG A 96 -1.19 -3.79 6.57
C ARG A 96 0.17 -3.11 6.56
N PHE A 97 0.37 -2.17 7.49
CA PHE A 97 1.64 -1.46 7.66
C PHE A 97 2.78 -2.42 8.02
N ALA A 98 2.60 -3.25 9.04
CA ALA A 98 3.59 -4.22 9.48
C ALA A 98 3.92 -5.28 8.41
N LEU A 99 2.91 -5.74 7.65
CA LEU A 99 3.11 -6.69 6.55
C LEU A 99 3.87 -6.06 5.38
N ALA A 100 3.61 -4.79 5.04
CA ALA A 100 4.36 -4.08 4.01
C ALA A 100 5.83 -3.88 4.42
N ASP A 101 6.09 -3.60 5.70
CA ASP A 101 7.45 -3.47 6.25
C ASP A 101 8.20 -4.81 6.29
N ALA A 102 7.50 -5.91 6.56
CA ALA A 102 8.08 -7.25 6.60
C ALA A 102 8.65 -7.70 5.25
N GLY A 103 8.12 -7.20 4.15
CA GLY A 103 8.61 -7.46 2.80
C GLY A 103 7.52 -7.88 1.83
N ASP A 104 7.84 -7.79 0.54
CA ASP A 104 6.91 -7.98 -0.58
C ASP A 104 7.52 -8.78 -1.74
N THR A 105 8.63 -9.46 -1.49
CA THR A 105 9.34 -10.28 -2.48
C THR A 105 8.97 -11.76 -2.38
N ASN A 106 9.66 -12.62 -3.13
CA ASN A 106 9.55 -14.08 -3.03
C ASN A 106 10.23 -14.66 -1.77
N ASP A 107 10.96 -13.85 -1.02
CA ASP A 107 11.50 -14.25 0.27
C ASP A 107 10.38 -14.33 1.32
N ASP A 108 10.58 -15.19 2.33
CA ASP A 108 9.56 -15.38 3.36
C ASP A 108 9.51 -14.16 4.29
N ALA A 109 8.41 -13.43 4.25
CA ALA A 109 8.20 -12.26 5.09
C ALA A 109 7.93 -12.68 6.55
N ASN A 110 8.59 -12.03 7.50
CA ASN A 110 8.42 -12.32 8.92
C ASN A 110 7.52 -11.27 9.59
N PHE A 111 6.34 -11.70 10.02
CA PHE A 111 5.46 -10.87 10.84
C PHE A 111 5.84 -11.01 12.31
N GLU A 112 6.22 -9.93 12.92
CA GLU A 112 6.57 -9.86 14.33
C GLU A 112 5.54 -9.06 15.13
N HIS A 113 5.13 -9.55 16.28
CA HIS A 113 4.22 -8.85 17.18
C HIS A 113 4.76 -7.48 17.60
N GLY A 114 6.07 -7.38 17.82
CA GLY A 114 6.74 -6.13 18.16
C GLY A 114 6.59 -5.08 17.06
N THR A 115 6.80 -5.46 15.80
CA THR A 115 6.66 -4.58 14.64
C THR A 115 5.22 -4.10 14.46
N ALA A 116 4.23 -4.98 14.68
CA ALA A 116 2.82 -4.59 14.62
C ALA A 116 2.43 -3.59 15.72
N ASN A 117 2.92 -3.77 16.94
CA ASN A 117 2.71 -2.82 18.03
C ASN A 117 3.39 -1.46 17.76
N MET A 118 4.59 -1.47 17.17
CA MET A 118 5.27 -0.25 16.74
C MET A 118 4.52 0.46 15.60
N ALA A 119 3.86 -0.29 14.73
CA ALA A 119 3.01 0.27 13.67
C ALA A 119 1.79 1.00 14.27
N ILE A 120 1.10 0.40 15.26
CA ILE A 120 0.01 1.07 16.00
C ILE A 120 0.50 2.39 16.59
N LEU A 121 1.62 2.36 17.32
CA LEU A 121 2.17 3.55 17.96
C LEU A 121 2.52 4.65 16.95
N ARG A 122 3.13 4.27 15.82
CA ARG A 122 3.51 5.20 14.76
C ARG A 122 2.30 5.87 14.12
N LEU A 123 1.31 5.07 13.72
CA LEU A 123 0.08 5.58 13.10
C LEU A 123 -0.71 6.47 14.07
N THR A 124 -0.81 6.07 15.34
CA THR A 124 -1.47 6.89 16.36
C THR A 124 -0.75 8.23 16.57
N LYS A 125 0.58 8.23 16.66
CA LYS A 125 1.37 9.47 16.81
C LYS A 125 1.22 10.39 15.59
N GLU A 126 1.14 9.83 14.40
CA GLU A 126 0.93 10.62 13.18
C GLU A 126 -0.45 11.29 13.18
N LEU A 127 -1.50 10.55 13.54
CA LEU A 127 -2.86 11.10 13.65
C LEU A 127 -2.94 12.19 14.70
N VAL A 128 -2.39 11.98 15.90
CA VAL A 128 -2.36 13.01 16.96
C VAL A 128 -1.62 14.25 16.48
N TRP A 129 -0.46 14.08 15.82
CA TRP A 129 0.28 15.22 15.27
C TRP A 129 -0.52 15.98 14.22
N ILE A 130 -1.25 15.29 13.34
CA ILE A 130 -2.13 15.92 12.34
C ILE A 130 -3.25 16.72 13.04
N GLU A 131 -3.88 16.16 14.06
CA GLU A 131 -4.92 16.84 14.85
C GLU A 131 -4.38 18.11 15.50
N GLU A 132 -3.24 18.05 16.19
CA GLU A 132 -2.56 19.21 16.80
C GLU A 132 -2.23 20.31 15.76
N VAL A 133 -1.74 19.90 14.60
CA VAL A 133 -1.45 20.80 13.48
C VAL A 133 -2.71 21.48 12.97
N MET A 134 -3.79 20.72 12.77
CA MET A 134 -5.06 21.28 12.28
C MET A 134 -5.68 22.28 13.25
N GLU A 135 -5.52 22.08 14.56
CA GLU A 135 -5.95 23.05 15.58
C GLU A 135 -5.10 24.33 15.56
N SER A 136 -3.82 24.23 15.24
CA SER A 136 -2.87 25.38 15.23
C SER A 136 -2.70 26.02 13.85
N LEU A 137 -3.41 25.53 12.83
CA LEU A 137 -3.19 25.87 11.43
C LEU A 137 -3.27 27.37 11.12
N ASP A 138 -4.19 28.10 11.77
CA ASP A 138 -4.39 29.53 11.56
C ASP A 138 -3.29 30.39 12.20
N SER A 139 -2.51 29.84 13.11
CA SER A 139 -1.35 30.49 13.71
C SER A 139 -0.04 30.27 12.97
N MET A 140 -0.04 29.42 11.94
CA MET A 140 1.16 29.12 11.16
C MET A 140 1.49 30.22 10.15
N ARG A 141 2.77 30.31 9.74
CA ARG A 141 3.20 31.20 8.64
C ARG A 141 2.47 30.83 7.34
N ASP A 142 1.86 31.79 6.66
CA ASP A 142 1.11 31.59 5.42
C ASP A 142 1.67 32.41 4.23
N GLU A 143 2.84 33.04 4.38
CA GLU A 143 3.55 33.64 3.27
C GLU A 143 4.06 32.61 2.26
N ALA A 144 4.54 33.06 1.10
CA ALA A 144 5.16 32.17 0.13
C ALA A 144 6.37 31.42 0.75
N PRO A 145 6.51 30.11 0.56
CA PRO A 145 7.58 29.30 1.15
C PRO A 145 8.91 29.54 0.40
N THR A 146 9.60 30.62 0.72
CA THR A 146 10.82 31.06 0.02
C THR A 146 12.10 30.89 0.84
N SER A 147 12.00 30.64 2.14
CA SER A 147 13.18 30.42 2.96
C SER A 147 13.97 29.19 2.49
N PHE A 148 15.24 29.12 2.85
CA PHE A 148 16.07 27.97 2.48
C PHE A 148 15.46 26.65 2.96
N MET A 149 15.01 26.58 4.21
CA MET A 149 14.43 25.37 4.78
C MET A 149 13.06 25.04 4.21
N ASP A 150 12.24 26.03 3.84
CA ASP A 150 10.99 25.82 3.12
C ASP A 150 11.25 25.13 1.78
N ARG A 151 12.23 25.63 1.03
CA ARG A 151 12.61 25.05 -0.27
C ARG A 151 13.20 23.65 -0.16
N VAL A 152 14.00 23.40 0.87
CA VAL A 152 14.54 22.06 1.15
C VAL A 152 13.40 21.10 1.44
N PHE A 153 12.48 21.46 2.34
CA PHE A 153 11.35 20.58 2.69
C PHE A 153 10.42 20.34 1.50
N ASP A 154 10.09 21.40 0.73
CA ASP A 154 9.28 21.24 -0.49
C ASP A 154 9.93 20.29 -1.50
N ASN A 155 11.25 20.40 -1.68
CA ASN A 155 11.98 19.51 -2.57
C ASN A 155 12.00 18.06 -2.06
N GLU A 156 12.19 17.82 -0.76
CA GLU A 156 12.11 16.47 -0.16
C GLU A 156 10.73 15.84 -0.37
N LEU A 157 9.65 16.62 -0.19
CA LEU A 157 8.29 16.16 -0.47
C LEU A 157 8.15 15.73 -1.94
N ASN A 158 8.59 16.58 -2.88
CA ASN A 158 8.49 16.29 -4.32
C ASN A 158 9.30 15.04 -4.72
N ILE A 159 10.51 14.89 -4.20
CA ILE A 159 11.36 13.71 -4.43
C ILE A 159 10.69 12.45 -3.87
N ALA A 160 10.20 12.51 -2.64
CA ALA A 160 9.53 11.37 -2.02
C ALA A 160 8.29 10.92 -2.80
N ALA A 161 7.44 11.87 -3.23
CA ALA A 161 6.26 11.54 -4.03
C ALA A 161 6.61 10.89 -5.39
N ALA A 162 7.63 11.42 -6.08
CA ALA A 162 8.07 10.87 -7.36
C ALA A 162 8.60 9.43 -7.19
N LYS A 163 9.48 9.21 -6.20
CA LYS A 163 10.06 7.90 -5.90
C LYS A 163 9.02 6.90 -5.38
N ALA A 164 8.09 7.32 -4.50
CA ALA A 164 7.02 6.46 -4.01
C ALA A 164 6.12 6.01 -5.17
N LYS A 165 5.78 6.92 -6.09
CA LYS A 165 5.01 6.58 -7.30
C LYS A 165 5.75 5.55 -8.17
N GLU A 166 7.05 5.69 -8.36
CA GLU A 166 7.87 4.74 -9.09
C GLU A 166 7.88 3.36 -8.39
N ALA A 167 8.06 3.33 -7.07
CA ALA A 167 8.02 2.12 -6.27
C ALA A 167 6.64 1.43 -6.36
N PHE A 168 5.53 2.16 -6.27
CA PHE A 168 4.18 1.60 -6.46
C PHE A 168 3.99 1.04 -7.87
N ASN A 169 4.46 1.71 -8.91
CA ASN A 169 4.40 1.21 -10.28
C ASN A 169 5.21 -0.09 -10.48
N GLY A 170 6.30 -0.24 -9.73
CA GLY A 170 7.11 -1.46 -9.69
C GLY A 170 6.60 -2.54 -8.73
N TYR A 171 5.49 -2.31 -8.04
CA TYR A 171 4.98 -3.17 -6.96
C TYR A 171 5.98 -3.38 -5.81
N LEU A 172 6.83 -2.41 -5.55
CA LEU A 172 7.81 -2.39 -4.47
C LEU A 172 7.18 -1.68 -3.25
N PHE A 173 6.25 -2.34 -2.59
CA PHE A 173 5.43 -1.73 -1.53
C PHE A 173 6.23 -1.37 -0.29
N ARG A 174 7.24 -2.19 0.05
CA ARG A 174 8.16 -1.88 1.14
C ARG A 174 8.94 -0.60 0.86
N ASP A 175 9.49 -0.45 -0.34
CA ASP A 175 10.21 0.76 -0.74
C ASP A 175 9.27 1.97 -0.78
N ALA A 176 8.06 1.81 -1.32
CA ALA A 176 7.04 2.85 -1.31
C ALA A 176 6.73 3.33 0.11
N MET A 177 6.61 2.42 1.08
CA MET A 177 6.38 2.75 2.48
C MET A 177 7.62 3.40 3.12
N GLN A 178 8.83 2.89 2.88
CA GLN A 178 10.07 3.49 3.38
C GLN A 178 10.22 4.95 2.92
N ILE A 179 9.87 5.22 1.66
CA ILE A 179 9.96 6.56 1.07
C ILE A 179 8.76 7.42 1.48
N GLY A 180 7.55 6.91 1.27
CA GLY A 180 6.29 7.66 1.44
C GLY A 180 5.86 7.87 2.88
N VAL A 181 6.41 7.10 3.83
CA VAL A 181 6.10 7.25 5.26
C VAL A 181 7.34 7.63 6.05
N PHE A 182 8.34 6.74 6.14
CA PHE A 182 9.48 6.95 7.05
C PHE A 182 10.33 8.15 6.66
N GLN A 183 10.71 8.28 5.38
CA GLN A 183 11.51 9.42 4.93
C GLN A 183 10.72 10.73 5.01
N LEU A 184 9.42 10.72 4.69
CA LEU A 184 8.58 11.90 4.85
C LEU A 184 8.46 12.35 6.30
N GLN A 185 8.30 11.43 7.26
CA GLN A 185 8.29 11.77 8.69
C GLN A 185 9.62 12.36 9.15
N ILE A 186 10.74 11.80 8.68
CA ILE A 186 12.07 12.36 8.98
C ILE A 186 12.21 13.77 8.40
N ALA A 187 11.81 13.99 7.15
CA ALA A 187 11.86 15.31 6.52
C ALA A 187 11.00 16.34 7.27
N ARG A 188 9.79 15.97 7.69
CA ARG A 188 8.91 16.79 8.52
C ARG A 188 9.57 17.17 9.85
N ASP A 189 10.15 16.19 10.55
CA ASP A 189 10.74 16.41 11.86
C ASP A 189 12.00 17.30 11.77
N LEU A 190 12.81 17.12 10.73
CA LEU A 190 13.94 18.00 10.44
C LEU A 190 13.47 19.43 10.10
N TYR A 191 12.43 19.58 9.30
CA TYR A 191 11.85 20.87 8.96
C TYR A 191 11.30 21.58 10.22
N ARG A 192 10.55 20.87 11.06
CA ARG A 192 10.03 21.39 12.33
C ARG A 192 11.16 21.86 13.24
N TYR A 193 12.23 21.09 13.36
CA TYR A 193 13.40 21.45 14.14
C TYR A 193 14.11 22.69 13.58
N ALA A 194 14.35 22.71 12.28
CA ALA A 194 15.07 23.80 11.61
C ALA A 194 14.27 25.12 11.53
N THR A 195 12.97 25.09 11.74
CA THR A 195 12.09 26.26 11.75
C THR A 195 11.51 26.55 13.14
N SER A 196 12.13 26.04 14.18
CA SER A 196 11.62 26.16 15.56
C SER A 196 11.48 27.61 16.06
N ASP A 197 12.27 28.52 15.52
CA ASP A 197 12.28 29.97 15.84
C ASP A 197 11.21 30.77 15.08
N VAL A 198 10.90 30.37 13.82
CA VAL A 198 9.98 31.08 12.93
C VAL A 198 8.67 30.32 12.66
N GLY A 199 8.60 29.07 13.05
CA GLY A 199 7.47 28.18 12.80
C GLY A 199 7.46 27.57 11.39
N MET A 200 6.76 26.45 11.23
CA MET A 200 6.56 25.79 9.94
C MET A 200 5.62 26.61 9.03
N ASN A 201 5.79 26.47 7.73
CA ASN A 201 4.90 27.10 6.74
C ASN A 201 3.63 26.26 6.53
N LYS A 202 2.47 26.89 6.66
CA LYS A 202 1.14 26.29 6.54
C LYS A 202 0.96 25.49 5.24
N ARG A 203 1.39 26.03 4.11
CA ARG A 203 1.19 25.40 2.79
C ARG A 203 2.01 24.11 2.67
N LEU A 204 3.22 24.10 3.18
CA LEU A 204 4.09 22.92 3.13
C LEU A 204 3.63 21.83 4.10
N VAL A 205 3.12 22.22 5.26
CA VAL A 205 2.55 21.27 6.21
C VAL A 205 1.28 20.63 5.65
N LEU A 206 0.39 21.40 5.05
CA LEU A 206 -0.79 20.85 4.39
C LEU A 206 -0.42 19.95 3.22
N LYS A 207 0.60 20.29 2.43
CA LYS A 207 1.13 19.43 1.36
C LYS A 207 1.67 18.11 1.92
N TYR A 208 2.41 18.15 3.02
CA TYR A 208 2.89 16.94 3.70
C TYR A 208 1.72 16.06 4.14
N ILE A 209 0.70 16.63 4.81
CA ILE A 209 -0.48 15.89 5.28
C ILE A 209 -1.21 15.25 4.08
N ASP A 210 -1.48 16.00 3.03
CA ASP A 210 -2.14 15.49 1.83
C ASP A 210 -1.38 14.31 1.21
N TRP A 211 -0.08 14.37 1.14
CA TRP A 211 0.73 13.33 0.51
C TRP A 211 0.98 12.12 1.40
N SER A 212 1.10 12.31 2.71
CA SER A 212 1.31 11.20 3.66
C SER A 212 0.03 10.40 3.92
N THR A 213 -1.16 10.97 3.63
CA THR A 213 -2.44 10.32 3.88
C THR A 213 -3.07 9.69 2.61
N ARG A 214 -2.50 9.91 1.44
CA ARG A 214 -2.91 9.29 0.16
C ARG A 214 -2.08 8.08 -0.19
#